data_b04c4501d54b1d5b599e346de4378a3e
#
_entry.id   b04c4501d54b1d5b599e346de4378a3e
#
_cell.length_a   1.000
_cell.length_b   1.000
_cell.length_c   1.000
_cell.angle_alpha   90.00
_cell.angle_beta   90.00
_cell.angle_gamma   90.00
#
_symmetry.space_group_name_H-M   'P 1'
#
loop_
_entity.id
_entity.type
_entity.pdbx_description
1 polymer ?
#
loop_
_entity_poly.entity_id
_entity_poly.type
_entity_poly.pdbx_seq_one_letter_code
_entity_poly.pdbx_strand_id
1 'polypeptide(L)'
;KSGAHVMAATEPSAAQGRPKQASAPTGGSEPREAGSVGAPVDYVLHLADNALVLGQRNAEWCGHGPVLEEDLALANNSLDLIGQARLLYQHAASLINADPAEARRFAHLQGARQNGQIAEDTLAYFRDTAEFRNHTLMELPHHGPLVGYAVSERDYAVTIARNFLVSALMVLVWDRLQASKDPQLAAIAAKSLKEVSYHLRHAGDWLVRLGDGTDESKRRAQAALDHLLPYCEAFWQPSPAEQAAAADGSGVDVRTLRDHWNALVNDTLAEATLTRHDQPHAGYVAQGHVGVHSEHLGFLLAEMQSLARAHPTAVW
;
A
#
# COMPACT_ATOMS: atom_id res chain seq x y z
N LYS A 1 -58.66 29.94 40.83
CA LYS A 1 -59.38 28.66 40.85
C LYS A 1 -58.56 27.71 39.94
N SER A 2 -57.71 26.90 40.51
CA SER A 2 -57.90 25.49 40.74
C SER A 2 -57.63 24.70 39.44
N GLY A 3 -56.74 23.76 39.33
CA GLY A 3 -56.21 22.83 40.29
C GLY A 3 -55.03 22.07 39.64
N ALA A 4 -54.12 21.72 40.50
CA ALA A 4 -52.98 20.86 40.20
C ALA A 4 -53.43 19.40 40.03
N HIS A 5 -52.85 18.70 39.05
CA HIS A 5 -52.80 17.25 39.08
C HIS A 5 -51.33 16.80 38.94
N VAL A 6 -50.81 16.31 40.03
CA VAL A 6 -49.56 15.54 40.15
C VAL A 6 -49.84 14.15 39.56
N MET A 7 -49.08 13.72 38.60
CA MET A 7 -49.00 12.31 38.21
C MET A 7 -47.59 11.83 38.38
N ALA A 8 -47.45 10.73 39.11
CA ALA A 8 -46.23 10.10 39.56
C ALA A 8 -45.38 9.55 38.40
N ALA A 9 -44.07 9.72 38.57
CA ALA A 9 -43.05 9.08 37.74
C ALA A 9 -42.95 7.59 38.12
N THR A 10 -43.10 6.72 37.15
CA THR A 10 -42.67 5.34 37.20
C THR A 10 -41.37 5.20 36.44
N GLU A 11 -40.32 4.88 37.15
CA GLU A 11 -39.02 4.52 36.54
C GLU A 11 -39.14 3.19 35.78
N PRO A 12 -38.49 3.05 34.61
CA PRO A 12 -38.21 1.75 34.07
C PRO A 12 -36.75 1.35 34.36
N SER A 13 -36.65 0.22 35.01
CA SER A 13 -35.47 -0.59 35.29
C SER A 13 -34.49 -0.66 34.11
N ALA A 14 -33.24 -0.27 34.36
CA ALA A 14 -32.11 -0.42 33.44
C ALA A 14 -31.67 -1.88 33.39
N ALA A 15 -32.00 -2.57 32.30
CA ALA A 15 -31.31 -3.81 31.92
C ALA A 15 -30.05 -3.47 31.16
N GLN A 16 -28.90 -3.57 31.79
CA GLN A 16 -27.58 -3.45 31.20
C GLN A 16 -27.31 -4.68 30.32
N GLY A 17 -27.55 -4.57 29.00
CA GLY A 17 -27.04 -5.48 28.02
C GLY A 17 -25.56 -5.14 27.70
N ARG A 18 -24.63 -5.97 28.16
CA ARG A 18 -23.23 -5.91 27.69
C ARG A 18 -23.19 -6.10 26.17
N PRO A 19 -22.45 -5.29 25.42
CA PRO A 19 -22.22 -5.57 24.02
C PRO A 19 -21.37 -6.85 23.91
N LYS A 20 -21.86 -7.81 23.14
CA LYS A 20 -21.08 -8.99 22.70
C LYS A 20 -19.88 -8.48 21.89
N GLN A 21 -18.68 -8.77 22.38
CA GLN A 21 -17.46 -8.64 21.60
C GLN A 21 -17.62 -9.49 20.34
N ALA A 22 -17.59 -8.84 19.20
CA ALA A 22 -17.43 -9.50 17.91
C ALA A 22 -16.04 -10.17 17.91
N SER A 23 -16.01 -11.49 17.88
CA SER A 23 -14.80 -12.25 17.67
C SER A 23 -14.25 -11.91 16.30
N ALA A 24 -13.02 -11.39 16.24
CA ALA A 24 -12.27 -11.23 15.00
C ALA A 24 -12.18 -12.59 14.27
N PRO A 25 -12.27 -12.63 12.94
CA PRO A 25 -12.04 -13.85 12.21
C PRO A 25 -10.57 -14.24 12.36
N THR A 26 -10.31 -15.28 13.14
CA THR A 26 -9.02 -15.96 13.16
C THR A 26 -8.85 -16.71 11.85
N GLY A 27 -8.41 -16.01 10.81
CA GLY A 27 -7.87 -16.61 9.60
C GLY A 27 -6.49 -17.19 9.90
N GLY A 28 -6.42 -18.26 10.65
CA GLY A 28 -5.23 -19.07 10.76
C GLY A 28 -5.01 -19.76 9.41
N SER A 29 -3.99 -19.34 8.67
CA SER A 29 -3.49 -20.11 7.54
C SER A 29 -2.96 -21.43 8.08
N GLU A 30 -3.59 -22.55 7.67
CA GLU A 30 -3.02 -23.88 7.92
C GLU A 30 -1.59 -23.93 7.36
N PRO A 31 -0.67 -24.66 8.03
CA PRO A 31 0.69 -24.79 7.51
C PRO A 31 0.63 -25.43 6.12
N ARG A 32 1.23 -24.80 5.14
CA ARG A 32 1.38 -25.33 3.77
C ARG A 32 2.11 -26.67 3.84
N GLU A 33 1.60 -27.64 3.11
CA GLU A 33 2.31 -28.89 2.91
C GLU A 33 3.68 -28.65 2.28
N ALA A 34 4.70 -29.32 2.79
CA ALA A 34 6.08 -29.24 2.28
C ALA A 34 6.12 -29.77 0.83
N GLY A 35 6.07 -28.86 -0.14
CA GLY A 35 6.10 -29.21 -1.57
C GLY A 35 5.63 -28.12 -2.54
N SER A 36 5.04 -27.00 -2.09
CA SER A 36 4.66 -25.91 -3.00
C SER A 36 5.90 -25.11 -3.42
N VAL A 37 6.20 -25.10 -4.71
CA VAL A 37 7.37 -24.41 -5.31
C VAL A 37 7.15 -22.89 -5.39
N GLY A 38 6.04 -22.34 -4.93
CA GLY A 38 5.69 -20.91 -5.07
C GLY A 38 5.58 -20.18 -3.73
N ALA A 39 5.78 -18.86 -3.76
CA ALA A 39 5.56 -17.97 -2.63
C ALA A 39 4.10 -18.01 -2.13
N PRO A 40 3.80 -17.67 -0.85
CA PRO A 40 2.44 -17.48 -0.38
C PRO A 40 1.68 -16.46 -1.23
N VAL A 41 0.46 -16.79 -1.64
CA VAL A 41 -0.37 -15.92 -2.50
C VAL A 41 -0.52 -14.52 -1.90
N ASP A 42 -0.80 -14.42 -0.60
CA ASP A 42 -0.97 -13.12 0.06
C ASP A 42 0.32 -12.29 0.10
N TYR A 43 1.50 -12.94 0.08
CA TYR A 43 2.77 -12.22 -0.03
C TYR A 43 2.95 -11.63 -1.43
N VAL A 44 2.63 -12.38 -2.47
CA VAL A 44 2.68 -11.88 -3.85
C VAL A 44 1.65 -10.77 -4.06
N LEU A 45 0.44 -10.90 -3.48
CA LEU A 45 -0.57 -9.86 -3.49
C LEU A 45 -0.14 -8.60 -2.74
N HIS A 46 0.55 -8.73 -1.60
CA HIS A 46 1.12 -7.59 -0.88
C HIS A 46 2.07 -6.78 -1.76
N LEU A 47 2.98 -7.43 -2.45
CA LEU A 47 3.91 -6.76 -3.39
C LEU A 47 3.16 -6.11 -4.56
N ALA A 48 2.17 -6.81 -5.12
CA ALA A 48 1.37 -6.33 -6.24
C ALA A 48 0.54 -5.10 -5.85
N ASP A 49 -0.12 -5.15 -4.69
CA ASP A 49 -0.99 -4.10 -4.20
C ASP A 49 -0.21 -2.82 -3.89
N ASN A 50 0.99 -2.94 -3.29
CA ASN A 50 1.88 -1.80 -3.09
C ASN A 50 2.21 -1.11 -4.42
N ALA A 51 2.57 -1.87 -5.43
CA ALA A 51 2.91 -1.34 -6.75
C ALA A 51 1.68 -0.71 -7.43
N LEU A 52 0.53 -1.41 -7.44
CA LEU A 52 -0.68 -0.91 -8.09
C LEU A 52 -1.16 0.39 -7.45
N VAL A 53 -1.32 0.40 -6.12
CA VAL A 53 -1.88 1.56 -5.40
C VAL A 53 -0.97 2.78 -5.52
N LEU A 54 0.36 2.62 -5.38
CA LEU A 54 1.30 3.73 -5.60
C LEU A 54 1.30 4.19 -7.05
N GLY A 55 1.24 3.26 -8.01
CA GLY A 55 1.16 3.59 -9.44
C GLY A 55 -0.08 4.42 -9.76
N GLN A 56 -1.25 4.05 -9.23
CA GLN A 56 -2.48 4.80 -9.38
C GLN A 56 -2.38 6.21 -8.75
N ARG A 57 -1.81 6.31 -7.53
CA ARG A 57 -1.58 7.63 -6.91
C ARG A 57 -0.66 8.51 -7.75
N ASN A 58 0.44 7.98 -8.27
CA ASN A 58 1.34 8.75 -9.12
C ASN A 58 0.66 9.16 -10.45
N ALA A 59 -0.22 8.31 -11.01
CA ALA A 59 -0.96 8.61 -12.24
C ALA A 59 -1.94 9.80 -12.08
N GLU A 60 -2.37 10.14 -10.87
CA GLU A 60 -3.20 11.33 -10.61
C GLU A 60 -2.49 12.66 -10.99
N TRP A 61 -1.17 12.63 -11.19
CA TRP A 61 -0.41 13.78 -11.67
C TRP A 61 -0.46 13.98 -13.18
N CYS A 62 -0.94 13.01 -13.96
CA CYS A 62 -1.04 13.14 -15.41
C CYS A 62 -1.88 14.38 -15.80
N GLY A 63 -1.27 15.33 -16.51
CA GLY A 63 -1.87 16.61 -16.85
C GLY A 63 -1.89 17.64 -15.72
N HIS A 64 -1.24 17.38 -14.59
CA HIS A 64 -1.20 18.25 -13.42
C HIS A 64 0.20 18.44 -12.83
N GLY A 65 1.24 17.87 -13.46
CA GLY A 65 2.62 18.01 -13.01
C GLY A 65 3.06 19.47 -12.92
N PRO A 66 4.01 19.79 -12.02
CA PRO A 66 4.48 21.17 -11.83
C PRO A 66 5.17 21.74 -13.07
N VAL A 67 5.79 20.89 -13.88
CA VAL A 67 6.36 21.17 -15.19
C VAL A 67 6.19 19.91 -16.06
N LEU A 68 6.28 20.05 -17.38
CA LEU A 68 6.02 18.97 -18.34
C LEU A 68 6.93 17.76 -18.10
N GLU A 69 8.19 18.01 -17.80
CA GLU A 69 9.19 16.96 -17.57
C GLU A 69 8.83 16.09 -16.37
N GLU A 70 8.29 16.70 -15.31
CA GLU A 70 7.89 15.97 -14.11
C GLU A 70 6.54 15.28 -14.26
N ASP A 71 5.63 15.85 -15.04
CA ASP A 71 4.39 15.16 -15.44
C ASP A 71 4.74 13.85 -16.17
N LEU A 72 5.64 13.92 -17.16
CA LEU A 72 6.11 12.75 -17.89
C LEU A 72 6.90 11.76 -17.00
N ALA A 73 7.72 12.25 -16.08
CA ALA A 73 8.48 11.38 -15.18
C ALA A 73 7.55 10.60 -14.24
N LEU A 74 6.56 11.25 -13.64
CA LEU A 74 5.57 10.59 -12.79
C LEU A 74 4.68 9.63 -13.58
N ALA A 75 4.29 9.98 -14.82
CA ALA A 75 3.55 9.08 -15.69
C ALA A 75 4.36 7.82 -16.01
N ASN A 76 5.66 7.94 -16.32
CA ASN A 76 6.54 6.80 -16.55
C ASN A 76 6.73 5.94 -15.30
N ASN A 77 6.96 6.56 -14.12
CA ASN A 77 7.03 5.84 -12.86
C ASN A 77 5.74 5.06 -12.57
N SER A 78 4.59 5.65 -12.90
CA SER A 78 3.29 4.98 -12.77
C SER A 78 3.18 3.76 -13.69
N LEU A 79 3.62 3.88 -14.94
CA LEU A 79 3.62 2.76 -15.90
C LEU A 79 4.53 1.61 -15.44
N ASP A 80 5.71 1.92 -14.90
CA ASP A 80 6.61 0.92 -14.34
C ASP A 80 5.95 0.18 -13.18
N LEU A 81 5.34 0.91 -12.23
CA LEU A 81 4.66 0.34 -11.07
C LEU A 81 3.45 -0.51 -11.47
N ILE A 82 2.64 -0.05 -12.42
CA ILE A 82 1.50 -0.82 -12.95
C ILE A 82 2.02 -2.07 -13.68
N GLY A 83 3.12 -1.96 -14.40
CA GLY A 83 3.79 -3.10 -15.04
C GLY A 83 4.28 -4.14 -14.04
N GLN A 84 4.88 -3.72 -12.92
CA GLN A 84 5.27 -4.59 -11.80
C GLN A 84 4.05 -5.27 -11.18
N ALA A 85 3.00 -4.50 -10.87
CA ALA A 85 1.75 -5.02 -10.33
C ALA A 85 1.14 -6.09 -11.26
N ARG A 86 1.11 -5.83 -12.55
CA ARG A 86 0.60 -6.79 -13.55
C ARG A 86 1.34 -8.12 -13.51
N LEU A 87 2.67 -8.10 -13.53
CA LEU A 87 3.48 -9.32 -13.48
C LEU A 87 3.24 -10.10 -12.17
N LEU A 88 3.13 -9.39 -11.05
CA LEU A 88 2.85 -9.99 -9.74
C LEU A 88 1.45 -10.57 -9.68
N TYR A 89 0.43 -9.87 -10.19
CA TYR A 89 -0.94 -10.42 -10.24
C TYR A 89 -1.05 -11.61 -11.18
N GLN A 90 -0.35 -11.64 -12.31
CA GLN A 90 -0.27 -12.81 -13.19
C GLN A 90 0.33 -14.01 -12.44
N HIS A 91 1.40 -13.77 -11.67
CA HIS A 91 1.99 -14.81 -10.85
C HIS A 91 1.06 -15.28 -9.74
N ALA A 92 0.43 -14.37 -8.99
CA ALA A 92 -0.58 -14.69 -7.97
C ALA A 92 -1.75 -15.49 -8.57
N ALA A 93 -2.27 -15.09 -9.73
CA ALA A 93 -3.33 -15.81 -10.43
C ALA A 93 -2.90 -17.22 -10.80
N SER A 94 -1.66 -17.41 -11.25
CA SER A 94 -1.12 -18.75 -11.55
C SER A 94 -1.07 -19.62 -10.28
N LEU A 95 -0.62 -19.10 -9.15
CA LEU A 95 -0.59 -19.82 -7.88
C LEU A 95 -1.99 -20.17 -7.38
N ILE A 96 -2.95 -19.23 -7.47
CA ILE A 96 -4.34 -19.44 -7.08
C ILE A 96 -4.98 -20.53 -7.93
N ASN A 97 -4.81 -20.48 -9.24
CA ASN A 97 -5.44 -21.45 -10.15
C ASN A 97 -4.82 -22.86 -10.05
N ALA A 98 -3.57 -22.97 -9.59
CA ALA A 98 -2.88 -24.25 -9.40
C ALA A 98 -3.29 -24.96 -8.09
N ASP A 99 -3.77 -24.22 -7.09
CA ASP A 99 -4.16 -24.76 -5.78
C ASP A 99 -5.68 -24.72 -5.60
N PRO A 100 -6.36 -25.87 -5.49
CA PRO A 100 -7.81 -25.92 -5.27
C PRO A 100 -8.30 -25.22 -3.99
N ALA A 101 -7.46 -25.10 -2.95
CA ALA A 101 -7.82 -24.38 -1.73
C ALA A 101 -7.80 -22.87 -1.97
N GLU A 102 -6.76 -22.36 -2.62
CA GLU A 102 -6.68 -20.97 -3.03
C GLU A 102 -7.79 -20.62 -4.05
N ALA A 103 -8.04 -21.46 -5.03
CA ALA A 103 -9.12 -21.26 -6.01
C ALA A 103 -10.50 -21.12 -5.33
N ARG A 104 -10.77 -21.89 -4.27
CA ARG A 104 -12.00 -21.76 -3.47
C ARG A 104 -12.02 -20.45 -2.68
N ARG A 105 -10.87 -20.01 -2.12
CA ARG A 105 -10.76 -18.77 -1.36
C ARG A 105 -11.12 -17.53 -2.21
N PHE A 106 -10.75 -17.55 -3.49
CA PHE A 106 -11.04 -16.48 -4.44
C PHE A 106 -12.27 -16.75 -5.34
N ALA A 107 -13.10 -17.77 -5.03
CA ALA A 107 -14.26 -18.12 -5.84
C ALA A 107 -15.33 -17.02 -5.91
N HIS A 108 -15.40 -16.12 -4.91
CA HIS A 108 -16.33 -15.00 -4.87
C HIS A 108 -16.03 -13.91 -5.90
N LEU A 109 -14.79 -13.80 -6.40
CA LEU A 109 -14.42 -12.84 -7.43
C LEU A 109 -14.88 -13.33 -8.80
N GLN A 110 -15.93 -12.72 -9.37
CA GLN A 110 -16.56 -13.22 -10.60
C GLN A 110 -16.20 -12.43 -11.86
N GLY A 111 -15.67 -11.22 -11.73
CA GLY A 111 -15.38 -10.38 -12.89
C GLY A 111 -13.99 -10.62 -13.49
N ALA A 112 -13.85 -10.30 -14.77
CA ALA A 112 -12.61 -10.34 -15.57
C ALA A 112 -11.89 -11.71 -15.53
N ARG A 113 -12.64 -12.82 -15.39
CA ARG A 113 -12.07 -14.16 -15.42
C ARG A 113 -11.73 -14.57 -16.85
N GLN A 114 -10.59 -15.24 -17.01
CA GLN A 114 -10.18 -15.81 -18.29
C GLN A 114 -10.43 -17.33 -18.28
N ASN A 115 -11.29 -17.80 -19.19
CA ASN A 115 -11.69 -19.22 -19.24
C ASN A 115 -12.18 -19.78 -17.89
N GLY A 116 -12.88 -18.95 -17.10
CA GLY A 116 -13.36 -19.31 -15.78
C GLY A 116 -12.32 -19.26 -14.65
N GLN A 117 -11.06 -19.00 -14.98
CA GLN A 117 -9.96 -18.89 -14.02
C GLN A 117 -9.74 -17.43 -13.57
N ILE A 118 -9.12 -17.27 -12.41
CA ILE A 118 -8.63 -15.98 -11.92
C ILE A 118 -7.56 -15.45 -12.88
N ALA A 119 -7.66 -14.16 -13.24
CA ALA A 119 -6.68 -13.43 -14.04
C ALA A 119 -6.14 -12.22 -13.24
N GLU A 120 -5.14 -11.53 -13.80
CA GLU A 120 -4.60 -10.31 -13.18
C GLU A 120 -5.68 -9.27 -12.92
N ASP A 121 -6.56 -9.03 -13.89
CA ASP A 121 -7.61 -8.03 -13.79
C ASP A 121 -8.71 -8.45 -12.78
N THR A 122 -8.95 -9.75 -12.58
CA THR A 122 -9.81 -10.24 -11.50
C THR A 122 -9.28 -9.75 -10.14
N LEU A 123 -7.96 -9.86 -9.94
CA LEU A 123 -7.31 -9.49 -8.68
C LEU A 123 -7.20 -7.97 -8.50
N ALA A 124 -6.97 -7.22 -9.58
CA ALA A 124 -6.84 -5.77 -9.52
C ALA A 124 -8.18 -5.06 -9.33
N TYR A 125 -9.23 -5.50 -10.03
CA TYR A 125 -10.46 -4.71 -10.18
C TYR A 125 -11.68 -5.27 -9.45
N PHE A 126 -11.62 -6.48 -8.89
CA PHE A 126 -12.81 -7.10 -8.29
C PHE A 126 -12.66 -7.44 -6.80
N ARG A 127 -11.48 -7.25 -6.20
CA ARG A 127 -11.31 -7.35 -4.74
C ARG A 127 -11.84 -6.11 -4.04
N ASP A 128 -12.40 -6.30 -2.85
CA ASP A 128 -12.85 -5.22 -1.98
C ASP A 128 -11.68 -4.65 -1.14
N THR A 129 -11.89 -3.47 -0.57
CA THR A 129 -10.85 -2.75 0.20
C THR A 129 -10.15 -3.63 1.22
N ALA A 130 -10.90 -4.40 2.02
CA ALA A 130 -10.33 -5.27 3.05
C ALA A 130 -9.50 -6.46 2.51
N GLU A 131 -9.54 -6.71 1.20
CA GLU A 131 -8.78 -7.76 0.54
C GLU A 131 -7.45 -7.26 -0.04
N PHE A 132 -7.24 -5.96 -0.08
CA PHE A 132 -5.96 -5.36 -0.46
C PHE A 132 -4.94 -5.49 0.67
N ARG A 133 -3.65 -5.55 0.30
CA ARG A 133 -2.53 -5.80 1.23
C ARG A 133 -1.41 -4.77 1.10
N ASN A 134 -1.69 -3.61 0.52
CA ASN A 134 -0.72 -2.51 0.44
C ASN A 134 -0.50 -1.86 1.81
N HIS A 135 0.70 -1.32 2.03
CA HIS A 135 0.92 -0.41 3.16
C HIS A 135 0.08 0.86 3.01
N THR A 136 -0.43 1.36 4.13
CA THR A 136 -1.25 2.59 4.17
C THR A 136 -0.53 3.80 3.54
N LEU A 137 0.80 3.87 3.63
CA LEU A 137 1.58 4.93 2.99
C LEU A 137 1.30 5.08 1.49
N MET A 138 1.02 3.96 0.78
CA MET A 138 0.77 3.95 -0.66
C MET A 138 -0.55 4.62 -1.04
N GLU A 139 -1.56 4.53 -0.15
CA GLU A 139 -2.92 4.99 -0.43
C GLU A 139 -3.19 6.45 -0.02
N LEU A 140 -2.25 7.07 0.71
CA LEU A 140 -2.42 8.44 1.17
C LEU A 140 -2.52 9.42 -0.02
N PRO A 141 -3.33 10.48 0.08
CA PRO A 141 -3.45 11.48 -0.96
C PRO A 141 -2.17 12.32 -1.12
N HIS A 142 -2.15 13.19 -2.12
CA HIS A 142 -1.00 14.05 -2.43
C HIS A 142 -0.93 15.33 -1.59
N HIS A 143 -1.85 15.54 -0.67
CA HIS A 143 -1.80 16.64 0.28
C HIS A 143 -1.23 16.14 1.62
N GLY A 144 -0.53 17.02 2.33
CA GLY A 144 0.01 16.73 3.66
C GLY A 144 -1.07 16.80 4.76
N PRO A 145 -0.67 16.97 6.03
CA PRO A 145 -1.58 17.03 7.17
C PRO A 145 -2.41 18.33 7.19
N LEU A 146 -2.36 19.13 6.15
CA LEU A 146 -3.16 20.32 6.00
C LEU A 146 -4.63 19.93 5.92
N VAL A 147 -5.44 20.57 6.73
CA VAL A 147 -6.88 20.33 6.80
C VAL A 147 -7.64 21.40 6.00
N GLY A 148 -8.89 21.10 5.65
CA GLY A 148 -9.76 22.04 4.97
C GLY A 148 -9.48 22.15 3.48
N TYR A 149 -9.22 23.34 2.98
CA TYR A 149 -9.07 23.61 1.54
C TYR A 149 -7.91 22.87 0.87
N ALA A 150 -6.89 22.49 1.62
CA ALA A 150 -5.75 21.76 1.08
C ALA A 150 -6.10 20.33 0.62
N VAL A 151 -7.27 19.82 0.95
CA VAL A 151 -7.77 18.52 0.45
C VAL A 151 -7.87 18.50 -1.08
N SER A 152 -8.08 19.65 -1.71
CA SER A 152 -8.14 19.78 -3.18
C SER A 152 -6.80 20.13 -3.82
N GLU A 153 -5.77 20.47 -3.03
CA GLU A 153 -4.47 20.94 -3.54
C GLU A 153 -3.44 19.82 -3.42
N ARG A 154 -2.95 19.36 -4.56
CA ARG A 154 -1.82 18.44 -4.60
C ARG A 154 -0.54 19.14 -4.22
N ASP A 155 0.25 18.53 -3.33
CA ASP A 155 1.59 18.99 -2.97
C ASP A 155 2.63 18.04 -3.56
N TYR A 156 3.44 18.58 -4.47
CA TYR A 156 4.49 17.80 -5.13
C TYR A 156 5.53 17.28 -4.12
N ALA A 157 5.82 18.02 -3.05
CA ALA A 157 6.73 17.58 -2.00
C ALA A 157 6.23 16.30 -1.29
N VAL A 158 4.91 16.17 -1.08
CA VAL A 158 4.31 14.96 -0.48
C VAL A 158 4.52 13.76 -1.40
N THR A 159 4.32 13.94 -2.70
CA THR A 159 4.51 12.87 -3.69
C THR A 159 5.96 12.44 -3.79
N ILE A 160 6.89 13.39 -3.85
CA ILE A 160 8.32 13.12 -3.90
C ILE A 160 8.81 12.43 -2.63
N ALA A 161 8.43 12.93 -1.45
CA ALA A 161 8.80 12.31 -0.18
C ALA A 161 8.27 10.87 -0.07
N ARG A 162 7.01 10.63 -0.45
CA ARG A 162 6.44 9.28 -0.47
C ARG A 162 7.19 8.36 -1.43
N ASN A 163 7.40 8.79 -2.68
CA ASN A 163 8.11 8.00 -3.68
C ASN A 163 9.54 7.69 -3.24
N PHE A 164 10.22 8.63 -2.59
CA PHE A 164 11.55 8.41 -2.02
C PHE A 164 11.53 7.34 -0.94
N LEU A 165 10.69 7.49 0.10
CA LEU A 165 10.61 6.57 1.23
C LEU A 165 10.27 5.14 0.80
N VAL A 166 9.33 5.00 -0.15
CA VAL A 166 8.91 3.71 -0.70
C VAL A 166 10.00 3.10 -1.57
N SER A 167 10.58 3.87 -2.50
CA SER A 167 11.63 3.36 -3.40
C SER A 167 12.88 2.95 -2.63
N ALA A 168 13.21 3.64 -1.52
CA ALA A 168 14.29 3.25 -0.61
C ALA A 168 14.06 1.87 0.01
N LEU A 169 12.81 1.52 0.35
CA LEU A 169 12.48 0.16 0.80
C LEU A 169 12.52 -0.83 -0.36
N MET A 170 11.87 -0.51 -1.47
CA MET A 170 11.67 -1.45 -2.56
C MET A 170 12.96 -1.84 -3.29
N VAL A 171 13.95 -0.94 -3.38
CA VAL A 171 15.29 -1.29 -3.88
C VAL A 171 15.90 -2.41 -3.04
N LEU A 172 15.81 -2.33 -1.73
CA LEU A 172 16.35 -3.36 -0.81
C LEU A 172 15.55 -4.66 -0.90
N VAL A 173 14.22 -4.57 -0.99
CA VAL A 173 13.34 -5.75 -1.12
C VAL A 173 13.60 -6.47 -2.45
N TRP A 174 13.62 -5.75 -3.58
CA TRP A 174 13.86 -6.36 -4.89
C TRP A 174 15.28 -6.92 -5.02
N ASP A 175 16.28 -6.27 -4.43
CA ASP A 175 17.64 -6.81 -4.40
C ASP A 175 17.68 -8.19 -3.73
N ARG A 176 17.05 -8.34 -2.56
CA ARG A 176 16.99 -9.62 -1.84
C ARG A 176 16.14 -10.66 -2.56
N LEU A 177 15.03 -10.26 -3.16
CA LEU A 177 14.11 -11.16 -3.86
C LEU A 177 14.69 -11.77 -5.15
N GLN A 178 15.78 -11.25 -5.68
CA GLN A 178 16.50 -11.93 -6.78
C GLN A 178 16.99 -13.32 -6.38
N ALA A 179 17.20 -13.57 -5.07
CA ALA A 179 17.57 -14.86 -4.53
C ALA A 179 16.37 -15.69 -4.01
N SER A 180 15.15 -15.30 -4.33
CA SER A 180 13.94 -16.02 -3.94
C SER A 180 13.96 -17.47 -4.42
N LYS A 181 13.45 -18.39 -3.59
CA LYS A 181 13.19 -19.78 -4.00
C LYS A 181 12.03 -19.92 -4.98
N ASP A 182 11.19 -18.90 -5.10
CA ASP A 182 10.20 -18.79 -6.17
C ASP A 182 10.86 -18.17 -7.42
N PRO A 183 11.12 -18.96 -8.46
CA PRO A 183 11.89 -18.48 -9.61
C PRO A 183 11.18 -17.41 -10.41
N GLN A 184 9.83 -17.42 -10.41
CA GLN A 184 9.05 -16.39 -11.09
C GLN A 184 9.16 -15.07 -10.34
N LEU A 185 9.08 -15.10 -9.01
CA LEU A 185 9.24 -13.92 -8.17
C LEU A 185 10.68 -13.37 -8.28
N ALA A 186 11.69 -14.23 -8.31
CA ALA A 186 13.08 -13.83 -8.54
C ALA A 186 13.27 -13.10 -9.89
N ALA A 187 12.65 -13.61 -10.96
CA ALA A 187 12.71 -12.97 -12.28
C ALA A 187 12.01 -11.60 -12.30
N ILE A 188 10.84 -11.49 -11.67
CA ILE A 188 10.13 -10.22 -11.50
C ILE A 188 11.02 -9.23 -10.72
N ALA A 189 11.63 -9.67 -9.63
CA ALA A 189 12.51 -8.86 -8.80
C ALA A 189 13.70 -8.29 -9.58
N ALA A 190 14.35 -9.11 -10.40
CA ALA A 190 15.50 -8.69 -11.22
C ALA A 190 15.13 -7.60 -12.26
N LYS A 191 13.89 -7.63 -12.79
CA LYS A 191 13.37 -6.57 -13.66
C LYS A 191 13.03 -5.32 -12.84
N SER A 192 12.23 -5.47 -11.79
CA SER A 192 11.70 -4.38 -10.98
C SER A 192 12.78 -3.57 -10.26
N LEU A 193 13.90 -4.21 -9.87
CA LEU A 193 15.05 -3.54 -9.24
C LEU A 193 15.61 -2.41 -10.12
N LYS A 194 15.68 -2.60 -11.43
CA LYS A 194 16.21 -1.59 -12.36
C LYS A 194 15.31 -0.36 -12.42
N GLU A 195 14.00 -0.59 -12.49
CA GLU A 195 12.97 0.45 -12.51
C GLU A 195 12.96 1.24 -11.21
N VAL A 196 12.89 0.55 -10.08
CA VAL A 196 12.84 1.17 -8.74
C VAL A 196 14.14 1.90 -8.37
N SER A 197 15.29 1.43 -8.87
CA SER A 197 16.56 2.16 -8.73
C SER A 197 16.52 3.53 -9.41
N TYR A 198 15.82 3.63 -10.55
CA TYR A 198 15.56 4.91 -11.19
C TYR A 198 14.59 5.78 -10.37
N HIS A 199 13.50 5.17 -9.87
CA HIS A 199 12.53 5.89 -9.03
C HIS A 199 13.17 6.47 -7.76
N LEU A 200 14.05 5.69 -7.12
CA LEU A 200 14.79 6.14 -5.94
C LEU A 200 15.69 7.35 -6.25
N ARG A 201 16.45 7.26 -7.34
CA ARG A 201 17.32 8.37 -7.76
C ARG A 201 16.51 9.62 -8.09
N HIS A 202 15.46 9.49 -8.92
CA HIS A 202 14.58 10.59 -9.29
C HIS A 202 13.97 11.28 -8.06
N ALA A 203 13.37 10.51 -7.15
CA ALA A 203 12.74 11.05 -5.95
C ALA A 203 13.78 11.63 -4.96
N GLY A 204 14.94 11.00 -4.82
CA GLY A 204 16.04 11.49 -3.99
C GLY A 204 16.60 12.82 -4.51
N ASP A 205 16.91 12.91 -5.80
CA ASP A 205 17.40 14.14 -6.44
C ASP A 205 16.40 15.31 -6.25
N TRP A 206 15.10 15.03 -6.37
CA TRP A 206 14.07 16.03 -6.13
C TRP A 206 13.94 16.41 -4.66
N LEU A 207 14.06 15.45 -3.75
CA LEU A 207 14.01 15.75 -2.32
C LEU A 207 15.16 16.66 -1.91
N VAL A 208 16.36 16.43 -2.43
CA VAL A 208 17.53 17.32 -2.23
C VAL A 208 17.24 18.70 -2.79
N ARG A 209 16.77 18.81 -4.04
CA ARG A 209 16.43 20.11 -4.66
C ARG A 209 15.37 20.90 -3.87
N LEU A 210 14.36 20.20 -3.35
CA LEU A 210 13.31 20.84 -2.55
C LEU A 210 13.83 21.30 -1.19
N GLY A 211 14.68 20.50 -0.54
CA GLY A 211 15.21 20.78 0.79
C GLY A 211 16.30 21.85 0.80
N ASP A 212 17.15 21.89 -0.24
CA ASP A 212 18.23 22.89 -0.40
C ASP A 212 17.83 24.06 -1.33
N GLY A 213 16.55 24.16 -1.68
CA GLY A 213 16.03 25.19 -2.56
C GLY A 213 15.64 26.48 -1.85
N THR A 214 14.36 26.85 -1.95
CA THR A 214 13.82 28.03 -1.27
C THR A 214 13.30 27.66 0.13
N ASP A 215 13.13 28.67 1.00
CA ASP A 215 12.52 28.47 2.33
C ASP A 215 11.14 27.80 2.23
N GLU A 216 10.35 28.12 1.20
CA GLU A 216 9.04 27.54 0.97
C GLU A 216 9.14 26.07 0.55
N SER A 217 10.01 25.73 -0.40
CA SER A 217 10.18 24.33 -0.83
C SER A 217 10.71 23.45 0.32
N LYS A 218 11.67 23.97 1.08
CA LYS A 218 12.19 23.29 2.28
C LYS A 218 11.11 23.07 3.33
N ARG A 219 10.32 24.09 3.63
CA ARG A 219 9.21 23.99 4.58
C ARG A 219 8.20 22.93 4.15
N ARG A 220 7.83 22.86 2.86
CA ARG A 220 6.92 21.86 2.31
C ARG A 220 7.53 20.46 2.36
N ALA A 221 8.78 20.30 1.96
CA ALA A 221 9.48 19.01 2.01
C ALA A 221 9.60 18.48 3.44
N GLN A 222 9.94 19.35 4.41
CA GLN A 222 9.98 18.99 5.82
C GLN A 222 8.61 18.57 6.35
N ALA A 223 7.56 19.34 6.06
CA ALA A 223 6.21 19.00 6.48
C ALA A 223 5.71 17.67 5.85
N ALA A 224 6.08 17.42 4.60
CA ALA A 224 5.77 16.15 3.92
C ALA A 224 6.45 14.96 4.61
N LEU A 225 7.73 15.09 4.95
CA LEU A 225 8.47 14.05 5.69
C LEU A 225 7.86 13.79 7.06
N ASP A 226 7.61 14.86 7.84
CA ASP A 226 7.01 14.73 9.17
C ASP A 226 5.64 14.07 9.14
N HIS A 227 4.89 14.26 8.05
CA HIS A 227 3.61 13.60 7.83
C HIS A 227 3.75 12.12 7.44
N LEU A 228 4.71 11.77 6.59
CA LEU A 228 4.78 10.44 5.96
C LEU A 228 5.66 9.45 6.72
N LEU A 229 6.76 9.90 7.35
CA LEU A 229 7.68 9.03 8.10
C LEU A 229 6.99 8.12 9.12
N PRO A 230 5.98 8.59 9.85
CA PRO A 230 5.23 7.77 10.77
C PRO A 230 4.64 6.50 10.16
N TYR A 231 4.17 6.56 8.94
CA TYR A 231 3.59 5.40 8.26
C TYR A 231 4.64 4.35 7.84
N CYS A 232 5.92 4.73 7.82
CA CYS A 232 7.03 3.81 7.51
C CYS A 232 7.29 2.79 8.62
N GLU A 233 6.81 3.02 9.86
CA GLU A 233 6.96 2.03 10.93
C GLU A 233 6.25 0.71 10.60
N ALA A 234 5.18 0.76 9.79
CA ALA A 234 4.49 -0.43 9.30
C ALA A 234 5.37 -1.33 8.42
N PHE A 235 6.42 -0.81 7.78
CA PHE A 235 7.35 -1.60 6.97
C PHE A 235 8.06 -2.69 7.78
N TRP A 236 8.26 -2.43 9.08
CA TRP A 236 9.04 -3.31 9.99
C TRP A 236 8.16 -4.27 10.79
N GLN A 237 6.86 -4.30 10.50
CA GLN A 237 5.89 -5.19 11.16
C GLN A 237 5.32 -6.18 10.15
N PRO A 238 6.08 -7.24 9.79
CA PRO A 238 5.67 -8.15 8.74
C PRO A 238 4.38 -8.88 9.09
N SER A 239 3.47 -8.97 8.12
CA SER A 239 2.26 -9.77 8.18
C SER A 239 2.57 -11.28 8.30
N PRO A 240 1.60 -12.11 8.66
CA PRO A 240 1.78 -13.58 8.66
C PRO A 240 2.25 -14.12 7.30
N ALA A 241 1.78 -13.55 6.19
CA ALA A 241 2.19 -13.97 4.85
C ALA A 241 3.65 -13.62 4.54
N GLU A 242 4.10 -12.43 4.93
CA GLU A 242 5.51 -12.02 4.81
C GLU A 242 6.42 -12.89 5.68
N GLN A 243 6.00 -13.21 6.92
CA GLN A 243 6.75 -14.10 7.80
C GLN A 243 6.85 -15.52 7.22
N ALA A 244 5.76 -16.05 6.66
CA ALA A 244 5.76 -17.37 6.01
C ALA A 244 6.70 -17.39 4.79
N ALA A 245 6.64 -16.37 3.94
CA ALA A 245 7.50 -16.24 2.77
C ALA A 245 8.99 -16.11 3.15
N ALA A 246 9.29 -15.36 4.21
CA ALA A 246 10.66 -15.26 4.72
C ALA A 246 11.16 -16.60 5.27
N ALA A 247 10.30 -17.34 5.97
CA ALA A 247 10.64 -18.64 6.58
C ALA A 247 10.90 -19.73 5.55
N ASP A 248 10.12 -19.77 4.45
CA ASP A 248 10.31 -20.76 3.38
C ASP A 248 11.39 -20.36 2.36
N GLY A 249 11.84 -19.10 2.42
CA GLY A 249 12.87 -18.53 1.54
C GLY A 249 12.34 -18.02 0.20
N SER A 250 11.03 -17.92 0.03
CA SER A 250 10.42 -17.27 -1.15
C SER A 250 10.31 -15.76 -1.00
N GLY A 251 10.33 -15.24 0.25
CA GLY A 251 10.22 -13.82 0.58
C GLY A 251 11.42 -13.27 1.36
N VAL A 252 11.28 -12.05 1.86
CA VAL A 252 12.30 -11.30 2.58
C VAL A 252 11.83 -11.01 4.01
N ASP A 253 12.70 -11.22 4.99
CA ASP A 253 12.49 -10.65 6.32
C ASP A 253 12.82 -9.16 6.30
N VAL A 254 11.82 -8.32 6.12
CA VAL A 254 11.96 -6.85 6.00
C VAL A 254 12.64 -6.22 7.21
N ARG A 255 12.55 -6.84 8.39
CA ARG A 255 13.20 -6.34 9.62
C ARG A 255 14.72 -6.26 9.47
N THR A 256 15.31 -7.14 8.66
CA THR A 256 16.75 -7.17 8.37
C THR A 256 17.21 -6.02 7.47
N LEU A 257 16.26 -5.32 6.84
CA LEU A 257 16.53 -4.21 5.93
C LEU A 257 16.51 -2.84 6.62
N ARG A 258 15.99 -2.77 7.86
CA ARG A 258 15.73 -1.52 8.58
C ARG A 258 16.95 -0.61 8.68
N ASP A 259 18.11 -1.16 9.06
CA ASP A 259 19.32 -0.37 9.24
C ASP A 259 19.84 0.19 7.90
N HIS A 260 19.76 -0.60 6.83
CA HIS A 260 20.15 -0.15 5.49
C HIS A 260 19.21 0.94 4.97
N TRP A 261 17.89 0.77 5.17
CA TRP A 261 16.91 1.79 4.84
C TRP A 261 17.13 3.07 5.64
N ASN A 262 17.37 2.97 6.93
CA ASN A 262 17.67 4.12 7.78
C ASN A 262 18.93 4.87 7.32
N ALA A 263 19.99 4.17 6.97
CA ALA A 263 21.22 4.76 6.46
C ALA A 263 20.94 5.55 5.17
N LEU A 264 20.30 4.92 4.19
CA LEU A 264 19.97 5.53 2.90
C LEU A 264 19.09 6.78 3.08
N VAL A 265 18.05 6.69 3.91
CA VAL A 265 17.14 7.81 4.18
C VAL A 265 17.89 8.94 4.88
N ASN A 266 18.66 8.65 5.94
CA ASN A 266 19.38 9.67 6.69
C ASN A 266 20.44 10.39 5.84
N ASP A 267 21.18 9.66 4.99
CA ASP A 267 22.18 10.24 4.08
C ASP A 267 21.52 11.23 3.10
N THR A 268 20.41 10.84 2.49
CA THR A 268 19.68 11.71 1.56
C THR A 268 19.06 12.93 2.28
N LEU A 269 18.51 12.76 3.49
CA LEU A 269 17.96 13.87 4.27
C LEU A 269 19.05 14.86 4.69
N ALA A 270 20.25 14.37 5.04
CA ALA A 270 21.38 15.22 5.36
C ALA A 270 21.80 16.08 4.15
N GLU A 271 21.89 15.47 2.96
CA GLU A 271 22.16 16.19 1.71
C GLU A 271 21.06 17.21 1.39
N ALA A 272 19.78 16.84 1.61
CA ALA A 272 18.62 17.70 1.43
C ALA A 272 18.50 18.81 2.50
N THR A 273 19.38 18.89 3.49
CA THR A 273 19.28 19.80 4.63
C THR A 273 17.95 19.68 5.41
N LEU A 274 17.35 18.49 5.39
CA LEU A 274 16.11 18.16 6.08
C LEU A 274 16.39 17.36 7.35
N THR A 275 15.49 17.46 8.33
CA THR A 275 15.65 16.80 9.62
C THR A 275 14.66 15.64 9.75
N ARG A 276 15.16 14.50 10.18
CA ARG A 276 14.29 13.41 10.62
C ARG A 276 13.86 13.67 12.05
N HIS A 277 12.59 13.98 12.23
CA HIS A 277 12.03 14.12 13.58
C HIS A 277 11.51 12.76 14.03
N ASP A 278 12.02 12.30 15.17
CA ASP A 278 11.45 11.13 15.84
C ASP A 278 10.08 11.53 16.41
N GLN A 279 9.03 11.12 15.73
CA GLN A 279 7.67 11.29 16.22
C GLN A 279 7.33 10.10 17.12
N PRO A 280 7.15 10.28 18.42
CA PRO A 280 6.62 9.23 19.26
C PRO A 280 5.18 8.99 18.83
N HIS A 281 4.96 7.98 17.98
CA HIS A 281 3.61 7.53 17.72
C HIS A 281 3.06 6.91 18.98
N ALA A 282 1.90 7.38 19.39
CA ALA A 282 1.16 6.90 20.57
C ALA A 282 0.70 5.43 20.40
N GLY A 283 1.62 4.54 20.01
CA GLY A 283 1.42 3.09 19.91
C GLY A 283 0.57 2.62 18.71
N TYR A 284 0.11 3.52 17.83
CA TYR A 284 -0.61 3.12 16.62
C TYR A 284 0.35 2.94 15.44
N VAL A 285 0.28 1.78 14.80
CA VAL A 285 0.96 1.50 13.54
C VAL A 285 -0.09 1.19 12.50
N ALA A 286 0.06 1.77 11.31
CA ALA A 286 -0.83 1.55 10.19
C ALA A 286 -0.81 0.08 9.75
N GLN A 287 -1.98 -0.50 9.47
CA GLN A 287 -2.16 -1.93 9.24
C GLN A 287 -2.74 -2.26 7.84
N GLY A 288 -2.47 -1.41 6.84
CA GLY A 288 -2.93 -1.65 5.47
C GLY A 288 -2.51 -3.01 4.92
N HIS A 289 -1.27 -3.42 5.17
CA HIS A 289 -0.72 -4.71 4.73
C HIS A 289 -1.41 -5.96 5.33
N VAL A 290 -2.28 -5.76 6.32
CA VAL A 290 -3.16 -6.81 6.86
C VAL A 290 -4.66 -6.54 6.60
N GLY A 291 -4.98 -5.60 5.71
CA GLY A 291 -6.33 -5.32 5.24
C GLY A 291 -7.11 -4.27 6.07
N VAL A 292 -6.43 -3.51 6.93
CA VAL A 292 -7.04 -2.40 7.68
C VAL A 292 -6.55 -1.08 7.09
N HIS A 293 -7.34 -0.53 6.20
CA HIS A 293 -6.98 0.62 5.37
C HIS A 293 -7.55 1.93 5.89
N SER A 294 -7.00 3.04 5.40
CA SER A 294 -7.61 4.35 5.53
C SER A 294 -8.81 4.50 4.57
N GLU A 295 -9.63 5.52 4.78
CA GLU A 295 -10.73 5.86 3.87
C GLU A 295 -10.25 6.16 2.43
N HIS A 296 -9.01 6.59 2.29
CA HIS A 296 -8.42 6.98 1.00
C HIS A 296 -8.29 5.83 0.00
N LEU A 297 -8.10 4.59 0.48
CA LEU A 297 -8.10 3.43 -0.42
C LEU A 297 -9.48 3.22 -1.03
N GLY A 298 -10.54 3.37 -0.24
CA GLY A 298 -11.92 3.23 -0.73
C GLY A 298 -12.23 4.19 -1.89
N PHE A 299 -11.82 5.46 -1.78
CA PHE A 299 -11.97 6.45 -2.86
C PHE A 299 -11.17 6.09 -4.10
N LEU A 300 -9.90 5.70 -3.94
CA LEU A 300 -9.05 5.28 -5.04
C LEU A 300 -9.62 4.08 -5.78
N LEU A 301 -10.06 3.04 -5.04
CA LEU A 301 -10.65 1.85 -5.65
C LEU A 301 -11.99 2.16 -6.35
N ALA A 302 -12.80 3.06 -5.80
CA ALA A 302 -14.06 3.47 -6.44
C ALA A 302 -13.82 4.07 -7.83
N GLU A 303 -12.77 4.88 -8.00
CA GLU A 303 -12.39 5.40 -9.32
C GLU A 303 -11.78 4.32 -10.21
N MET A 304 -10.78 3.60 -9.72
CA MET A 304 -10.03 2.60 -10.47
C MET A 304 -10.90 1.44 -10.95
N GLN A 305 -11.82 0.96 -10.11
CA GLN A 305 -12.60 -0.25 -10.37
C GLN A 305 -13.97 0.01 -11.03
N SER A 306 -14.43 1.25 -11.09
CA SER A 306 -15.80 1.60 -11.48
C SER A 306 -16.19 1.05 -12.86
N LEU A 307 -15.33 1.25 -13.87
CA LEU A 307 -15.61 0.81 -15.24
C LEU A 307 -15.61 -0.73 -15.34
N ALA A 308 -14.61 -1.40 -14.77
CA ALA A 308 -14.52 -2.86 -14.79
C ALA A 308 -15.71 -3.50 -14.07
N ARG A 309 -16.10 -2.97 -12.91
CA ARG A 309 -17.25 -3.47 -12.14
C ARG A 309 -18.58 -3.20 -12.83
N ALA A 310 -18.71 -2.11 -13.58
CA ALA A 310 -19.91 -1.84 -14.41
C ALA A 310 -20.03 -2.80 -15.60
N HIS A 311 -18.91 -3.34 -16.09
CA HIS A 311 -18.85 -4.24 -17.26
C HIS A 311 -18.03 -5.50 -16.95
N PRO A 312 -18.47 -6.37 -16.01
CA PRO A 312 -17.65 -7.46 -15.49
C PRO A 312 -17.31 -8.56 -16.50
N THR A 313 -18.02 -8.59 -17.62
CA THR A 313 -17.81 -9.56 -18.72
C THR A 313 -17.11 -8.96 -19.93
N ALA A 314 -16.77 -7.68 -19.88
CA ALA A 314 -16.04 -7.04 -20.99
C ALA A 314 -14.63 -7.64 -21.11
N VAL A 315 -14.16 -7.71 -22.35
CA VAL A 315 -12.79 -8.07 -22.69
C VAL A 315 -12.11 -6.80 -23.21
N TRP A 316 -10.99 -6.45 -22.61
CA TRP A 316 -10.24 -5.23 -22.91
C TRP A 316 -9.01 -5.50 -23.75
#